data_a53ab9c476ca25cf5e96a47c6a2a825c
#
_entry.id   a53ab9c476ca25cf5e96a47c6a2a825c
#
_cell.length_a   1.000
_cell.length_b   1.000
_cell.length_c   1.000
_cell.angle_alpha   90.00
_cell.angle_beta   90.00
_cell.angle_gamma   90.00
#
_symmetry.space_group_name_H-M   'P 1'
#
loop_
_entity.id
_entity.type
_entity.pdbx_description
1 polymer ?
#
loop_
_entity_poly.entity_id
_entity_poly.type
_entity_poly.pdbx_seq_one_letter_code
_entity_poly.pdbx_strand_id
1 'polypeptide(L)'
;MALLWKGAGLAPCLALILALAVTLPACSGGDVDEGGAVDRVSTADDRAALFDYLLAKTLDRESFSAVKNENLGLHVEAGMLRYRDELISADTDEKLFYALEKISNARKDRHLRISLVEGGIELEETAGVSMENYPSAAAQILHAPVRFATDYSMPGSYFVFISDMATDIAESFDAELLDEGRPPEVGDRLVGVNGEAIDEYFARVEPYHRYSTVNGLWWQFATWIPQRSYQFPPEIYGEKLVVELERPDATRYALSLPYLSPDEIAWGLGAGHRTYPDFRLAFSTPTYDLYLPETGQPVLLLSWYGFRETLVEDVDRLMEYAEQEGLLDSAVIWDGTRSRGGSKGAYAIQRLSSEPFKTTFGNLRLSDTTAPFVERKQREFAESRVLDSGVSETMDTGAWLVDWLEDDVMGALEAGDDYSNNVPFKLAHAPKNSDGVLEPAPAHFRGPMVCLLGPYGGSHLDQFAAIVADNDLAYLIGMPAGGYSNTWEWEETLLFPVSQKPVVGYMWSIGHTIRPNGEVLEGNPAAVDEYIPQTRDNFLNYYPMLVSRALEHLGIE
;
A
#
# COMPACT_ATOMS: atom_id res chain seq x y z
N MET A 1 13.48 3.29 -51.94
CA MET A 1 13.63 1.87 -52.24
C MET A 1 12.91 1.13 -51.14
N ALA A 2 11.67 0.72 -51.40
CA ALA A 2 10.77 0.12 -50.44
C ALA A 2 11.02 -1.40 -50.39
N LEU A 3 11.07 -1.96 -49.18
CA LEU A 3 10.96 -3.41 -48.99
C LEU A 3 9.90 -3.69 -47.94
N LEU A 4 8.78 -4.19 -48.41
CA LEU A 4 7.68 -4.81 -47.70
C LEU A 4 8.17 -6.10 -47.02
N TRP A 5 7.86 -6.26 -45.75
CA TRP A 5 7.86 -7.58 -45.10
C TRP A 5 6.44 -7.95 -44.64
N LYS A 6 6.00 -9.07 -45.21
CA LYS A 6 4.70 -9.67 -44.98
C LYS A 6 4.70 -10.44 -43.66
N GLY A 7 3.54 -10.39 -43.03
CA GLY A 7 3.26 -11.02 -41.75
C GLY A 7 3.30 -12.55 -41.74
N ALA A 8 3.51 -13.09 -40.56
CA ALA A 8 3.17 -14.46 -40.19
C ALA A 8 2.26 -14.39 -38.97
N GLY A 9 1.05 -14.87 -39.17
CA GLY A 9 0.05 -14.91 -38.14
C GLY A 9 0.36 -15.98 -37.09
N LEU A 10 0.20 -15.62 -35.82
CA LEU A 10 0.13 -16.56 -34.71
C LEU A 10 -1.34 -16.86 -34.42
N ALA A 11 -1.71 -18.12 -34.59
CA ALA A 11 -3.01 -18.65 -34.23
C ALA A 11 -3.11 -18.79 -32.70
N PRO A 12 -4.29 -18.55 -32.10
CA PRO A 12 -4.48 -18.78 -30.67
C PRO A 12 -4.68 -20.29 -30.43
N CYS A 13 -3.91 -20.85 -29.50
CA CYS A 13 -4.17 -22.17 -28.94
C CYS A 13 -5.45 -22.12 -28.09
N LEU A 14 -6.52 -22.73 -28.62
CA LEU A 14 -7.73 -23.04 -27.86
C LEU A 14 -7.42 -24.19 -26.89
N ALA A 15 -7.41 -23.92 -25.60
CA ALA A 15 -7.42 -24.95 -24.59
C ALA A 15 -8.83 -25.55 -24.50
N LEU A 16 -8.96 -26.81 -24.84
CA LEU A 16 -10.17 -27.61 -24.78
C LEU A 16 -10.40 -28.03 -23.31
N ILE A 17 -11.31 -27.38 -22.62
CA ILE A 17 -11.80 -27.84 -21.31
C ILE A 17 -12.86 -28.90 -21.58
N LEU A 18 -12.57 -30.16 -21.22
CA LEU A 18 -13.50 -31.27 -21.25
C LEU A 18 -14.42 -31.17 -20.02
N ALA A 19 -15.64 -30.66 -20.23
CA ALA A 19 -16.68 -30.73 -19.22
C ALA A 19 -17.25 -32.14 -19.15
N LEU A 20 -17.00 -32.85 -18.05
CA LEU A 20 -17.69 -34.11 -17.73
C LEU A 20 -19.08 -33.78 -17.20
N ALA A 21 -20.08 -33.90 -18.05
CA ALA A 21 -21.47 -33.83 -17.63
C ALA A 21 -21.86 -35.12 -16.88
N VAL A 22 -22.01 -35.01 -15.56
CA VAL A 22 -22.67 -36.05 -14.75
C VAL A 22 -24.16 -35.77 -14.78
N THR A 23 -24.90 -36.57 -15.51
CA THR A 23 -26.37 -36.55 -15.50
C THR A 23 -26.90 -37.21 -14.23
N LEU A 24 -27.46 -36.42 -13.33
CA LEU A 24 -28.31 -36.92 -12.24
C LEU A 24 -29.76 -37.04 -12.70
N PRO A 25 -30.52 -38.03 -12.24
CA PRO A 25 -31.88 -38.25 -12.69
C PRO A 25 -32.85 -37.22 -12.11
N ALA A 26 -33.74 -36.76 -12.97
CA ALA A 26 -34.87 -35.89 -12.61
C ALA A 26 -35.81 -36.63 -11.65
N CYS A 27 -35.99 -36.12 -10.44
CA CYS A 27 -37.16 -36.40 -9.60
C CYS A 27 -38.21 -35.32 -9.81
N SER A 28 -39.38 -35.80 -10.10
CA SER A 28 -40.61 -35.07 -10.42
C SER A 28 -41.22 -34.29 -9.27
N GLY A 29 -41.69 -33.08 -9.58
CA GLY A 29 -42.91 -32.47 -9.07
C GLY A 29 -43.07 -32.32 -7.55
N GLY A 30 -42.75 -31.10 -7.07
CA GLY A 30 -43.26 -30.56 -5.82
C GLY A 30 -43.61 -29.10 -6.06
N ASP A 31 -44.78 -28.68 -5.62
CA ASP A 31 -45.39 -27.39 -5.81
C ASP A 31 -44.44 -26.23 -5.57
N VAL A 32 -44.41 -25.27 -6.51
CA VAL A 32 -43.73 -23.98 -6.35
C VAL A 32 -44.59 -23.15 -5.40
N ASP A 33 -44.18 -23.04 -4.16
CA ASP A 33 -44.68 -22.07 -3.21
C ASP A 33 -44.20 -20.68 -3.66
N GLU A 34 -45.06 -19.88 -4.22
CA GLU A 34 -44.82 -18.47 -4.52
C GLU A 34 -44.71 -17.71 -3.19
N GLY A 35 -43.55 -17.16 -2.88
CA GLY A 35 -43.44 -16.05 -1.93
C GLY A 35 -42.71 -16.35 -0.64
N GLY A 36 -41.41 -16.44 -0.74
CA GLY A 36 -40.51 -16.17 0.35
C GLY A 36 -39.24 -15.62 -0.26
N ALA A 37 -38.98 -14.35 -0.07
CA ALA A 37 -37.61 -13.83 -0.24
C ALA A 37 -36.71 -14.77 0.58
N VAL A 38 -35.87 -15.55 -0.12
CA VAL A 38 -34.89 -16.40 0.54
C VAL A 38 -34.04 -15.46 1.37
N ASP A 39 -34.16 -15.59 2.68
CA ASP A 39 -33.37 -14.81 3.64
C ASP A 39 -31.90 -15.11 3.35
N ARG A 40 -31.25 -14.24 2.54
CA ARG A 40 -29.82 -14.36 2.18
C ARG A 40 -28.93 -14.02 3.37
N VAL A 41 -29.53 -13.45 4.40
CA VAL A 41 -28.83 -12.99 5.61
C VAL A 41 -28.48 -14.18 6.50
N SER A 42 -27.23 -14.24 6.92
CA SER A 42 -26.76 -15.22 7.92
C SER A 42 -27.51 -15.05 9.24
N THR A 43 -27.62 -16.14 10.02
CA THR A 43 -28.21 -16.07 11.36
C THR A 43 -27.30 -15.35 12.34
N ALA A 44 -27.84 -14.86 13.46
CA ALA A 44 -27.04 -14.29 14.53
C ALA A 44 -26.04 -15.32 15.11
N ASP A 45 -26.41 -16.61 15.15
CA ASP A 45 -25.53 -17.69 15.59
C ASP A 45 -24.35 -17.90 14.61
N ASP A 46 -24.60 -17.82 13.28
CA ASP A 46 -23.54 -17.86 12.26
C ASP A 46 -22.55 -16.72 12.47
N ARG A 47 -23.04 -15.50 12.70
CA ARG A 47 -22.21 -14.31 12.87
C ARG A 47 -21.42 -14.33 14.19
N ALA A 48 -22.04 -14.81 15.27
CA ALA A 48 -21.35 -14.99 16.54
C ALA A 48 -20.22 -16.02 16.43
N ALA A 49 -20.49 -17.16 15.82
CA ALA A 49 -19.49 -18.19 15.58
C ALA A 49 -18.37 -17.71 14.65
N LEU A 50 -18.70 -16.91 13.63
CA LEU A 50 -17.71 -16.29 12.74
C LEU A 50 -16.79 -15.34 13.51
N PHE A 51 -17.34 -14.49 14.38
CA PHE A 51 -16.52 -13.60 15.22
C PHE A 51 -15.56 -14.38 16.11
N ASP A 52 -16.07 -15.40 16.81
CA ASP A 52 -15.27 -16.22 17.70
C ASP A 52 -14.15 -16.96 16.93
N TYR A 53 -14.43 -17.45 15.70
CA TYR A 53 -13.44 -18.01 14.80
C TYR A 53 -12.38 -16.98 14.41
N LEU A 54 -12.79 -15.78 13.94
CA LEU A 54 -11.88 -14.72 13.53
C LEU A 54 -10.95 -14.28 14.66
N LEU A 55 -11.50 -14.08 15.86
CA LEU A 55 -10.71 -13.69 17.01
C LEU A 55 -9.69 -14.76 17.38
N ALA A 56 -10.13 -16.03 17.48
CA ALA A 56 -9.24 -17.15 17.82
C ALA A 56 -8.12 -17.29 16.77
N LYS A 57 -8.47 -17.23 15.47
CA LYS A 57 -7.48 -17.35 14.39
C LYS A 57 -6.54 -16.16 14.29
N THR A 58 -7.02 -14.94 14.58
CA THR A 58 -6.15 -13.78 14.62
C THR A 58 -5.12 -13.88 15.75
N LEU A 59 -5.52 -14.30 16.93
CA LEU A 59 -4.60 -14.49 18.06
C LEU A 59 -3.58 -15.63 17.82
N ASP A 60 -3.96 -16.64 17.05
CA ASP A 60 -3.09 -17.79 16.71
C ASP A 60 -2.12 -17.48 15.56
N ARG A 61 -2.62 -16.87 14.47
CA ARG A 61 -1.91 -16.72 13.19
C ARG A 61 -1.18 -15.39 13.01
N GLU A 62 -1.69 -14.30 13.62
CA GLU A 62 -1.21 -12.94 13.36
C GLU A 62 0.15 -12.71 14.00
N SER A 63 1.16 -12.40 13.18
CA SER A 63 2.53 -12.22 13.63
C SER A 63 2.77 -10.90 14.35
N PHE A 64 2.09 -9.82 13.93
CA PHE A 64 2.40 -8.45 14.38
C PHE A 64 1.63 -8.00 15.62
N SER A 65 0.58 -8.69 16.04
CA SER A 65 -0.31 -8.22 17.12
C SER A 65 0.45 -7.88 18.40
N ALA A 66 1.39 -8.72 18.81
CA ALA A 66 2.19 -8.50 20.02
C ALA A 66 3.10 -7.28 19.89
N VAL A 67 3.77 -7.13 18.74
CA VAL A 67 4.68 -6.00 18.46
C VAL A 67 3.93 -4.68 18.39
N LYS A 68 2.76 -4.68 17.77
CA LYS A 68 1.92 -3.46 17.68
C LYS A 68 1.33 -3.06 19.03
N ASN A 69 1.03 -4.00 19.89
CA ASN A 69 0.63 -3.70 21.27
C ASN A 69 1.74 -2.91 22.00
N GLU A 70 3.00 -3.25 21.76
CA GLU A 70 4.16 -2.58 22.34
C GLU A 70 4.45 -1.25 21.63
N ASN A 71 4.63 -1.27 20.31
CA ASN A 71 5.11 -0.10 19.56
C ASN A 71 4.05 0.98 19.34
N LEU A 72 2.77 0.61 19.22
CA LEU A 72 1.67 1.52 18.93
C LEU A 72 0.67 1.65 20.10
N GLY A 73 0.91 0.95 21.21
CA GLY A 73 -0.03 0.91 22.34
C GLY A 73 -1.38 0.32 21.95
N LEU A 74 -1.42 -0.56 20.96
CA LEU A 74 -2.64 -1.21 20.47
C LEU A 74 -2.92 -2.46 21.29
N HIS A 75 -4.20 -2.72 21.50
CA HIS A 75 -4.70 -3.97 22.04
C HIS A 75 -5.61 -4.61 20.99
N VAL A 76 -5.02 -5.38 20.05
CA VAL A 76 -5.72 -5.93 18.88
C VAL A 76 -6.98 -6.71 19.29
N GLU A 77 -6.88 -7.58 20.28
CA GLU A 77 -8.03 -8.32 20.82
C GLU A 77 -9.17 -7.38 21.28
N ALA A 78 -8.85 -6.40 22.12
CA ALA A 78 -9.83 -5.42 22.59
C ALA A 78 -10.38 -4.55 21.44
N GLY A 79 -9.57 -4.26 20.44
CA GLY A 79 -9.95 -3.58 19.21
C GLY A 79 -10.99 -4.36 18.40
N MET A 80 -10.79 -5.65 18.21
CA MET A 80 -11.74 -6.53 17.52
C MET A 80 -13.03 -6.70 18.34
N LEU A 81 -12.93 -6.95 19.65
CA LEU A 81 -14.07 -7.12 20.56
C LEU A 81 -15.03 -5.91 20.55
N ARG A 82 -14.52 -4.71 20.28
CA ARG A 82 -15.34 -3.49 20.18
C ARG A 82 -16.43 -3.61 19.11
N TYR A 83 -16.19 -4.37 18.03
CA TYR A 83 -17.11 -4.48 16.90
C TYR A 83 -17.90 -5.81 16.88
N ARG A 84 -17.79 -6.62 17.94
CA ARG A 84 -18.47 -7.90 18.05
C ARG A 84 -19.98 -7.78 17.93
N ASP A 85 -20.58 -6.88 18.71
CA ASP A 85 -22.04 -6.73 18.73
C ASP A 85 -22.57 -6.14 17.42
N GLU A 86 -21.80 -5.27 16.77
CA GLU A 86 -22.09 -4.74 15.45
C GLU A 86 -22.14 -5.88 14.41
N LEU A 87 -21.16 -6.77 14.41
CA LEU A 87 -21.13 -7.93 13.53
C LEU A 87 -22.32 -8.86 13.77
N ILE A 88 -22.62 -9.20 15.03
CA ILE A 88 -23.71 -10.10 15.39
C ILE A 88 -25.06 -9.52 15.01
N SER A 89 -25.26 -8.21 15.15
CA SER A 89 -26.51 -7.53 14.84
C SER A 89 -26.66 -7.14 13.38
N ALA A 90 -25.67 -7.37 12.53
CA ALA A 90 -25.73 -7.06 11.11
C ALA A 90 -26.87 -7.84 10.44
N ASP A 91 -27.87 -7.13 9.93
CA ASP A 91 -29.07 -7.70 9.31
C ASP A 91 -29.07 -7.60 7.78
N THR A 92 -27.99 -7.05 7.20
CA THR A 92 -27.73 -7.00 5.76
C THR A 92 -26.30 -7.38 5.46
N ASP A 93 -26.03 -7.81 4.22
CA ASP A 93 -24.69 -8.12 3.74
C ASP A 93 -23.76 -6.90 3.81
N GLU A 94 -24.30 -5.71 3.52
CA GLU A 94 -23.55 -4.46 3.62
C GLU A 94 -23.10 -4.17 5.06
N LYS A 95 -24.00 -4.25 6.04
CA LYS A 95 -23.63 -4.07 7.46
C LYS A 95 -22.64 -5.12 7.94
N LEU A 96 -22.79 -6.36 7.47
CA LEU A 96 -21.86 -7.45 7.77
C LEU A 96 -20.47 -7.16 7.21
N PHE A 97 -20.39 -6.71 5.94
CA PHE A 97 -19.15 -6.34 5.29
C PHE A 97 -18.40 -5.24 6.06
N TYR A 98 -19.08 -4.14 6.38
CA TYR A 98 -18.44 -3.03 7.08
C TYR A 98 -18.08 -3.33 8.54
N ALA A 99 -18.82 -4.20 9.21
CA ALA A 99 -18.41 -4.71 10.52
C ALA A 99 -17.15 -5.56 10.42
N LEU A 100 -17.02 -6.42 9.39
CA LEU A 100 -15.81 -7.19 9.11
C LEU A 100 -14.63 -6.30 8.74
N GLU A 101 -14.85 -5.22 7.96
CA GLU A 101 -13.80 -4.21 7.67
C GLU A 101 -13.25 -3.60 8.95
N LYS A 102 -14.11 -3.16 9.87
CA LYS A 102 -13.69 -2.60 11.17
C LYS A 102 -12.91 -3.62 12.02
N ILE A 103 -13.37 -4.87 12.04
CA ILE A 103 -12.69 -5.97 12.75
C ILE A 103 -11.31 -6.22 12.14
N SER A 104 -11.21 -6.28 10.80
CA SER A 104 -9.95 -6.42 10.10
C SER A 104 -9.01 -5.25 10.38
N ASN A 105 -9.52 -4.02 10.30
CA ASN A 105 -8.74 -2.79 10.48
C ASN A 105 -8.34 -2.54 11.94
N ALA A 106 -8.99 -3.19 12.92
CA ALA A 106 -8.56 -3.15 14.32
C ALA A 106 -7.12 -3.67 14.53
N ARG A 107 -6.60 -4.47 13.59
CA ARG A 107 -5.21 -4.95 13.58
C ARG A 107 -4.19 -3.88 13.17
N LYS A 108 -4.67 -2.74 12.64
CA LYS A 108 -3.84 -1.58 12.23
C LYS A 108 -2.67 -1.99 11.32
N ASP A 109 -3.00 -2.69 10.24
CA ASP A 109 -2.05 -3.14 9.23
C ASP A 109 -2.56 -2.77 7.83
N ARG A 110 -1.74 -2.02 7.10
CA ARG A 110 -2.14 -1.50 5.79
C ARG A 110 -2.19 -2.55 4.69
N HIS A 111 -1.48 -3.66 4.83
CA HIS A 111 -1.54 -4.75 3.87
C HIS A 111 -2.80 -5.60 4.02
N LEU A 112 -3.29 -5.76 5.26
CA LEU A 112 -4.40 -6.65 5.54
C LEU A 112 -5.71 -6.06 5.01
N ARG A 113 -6.50 -6.93 4.37
CA ARG A 113 -7.77 -6.55 3.77
C ARG A 113 -8.76 -7.69 3.85
N ILE A 114 -10.01 -7.37 3.63
CA ILE A 114 -11.03 -8.32 3.22
C ILE A 114 -11.33 -8.12 1.72
N SER A 115 -11.82 -9.15 1.06
CA SER A 115 -12.19 -9.15 -0.36
C SER A 115 -13.51 -9.86 -0.57
N LEU A 116 -14.30 -9.44 -1.55
CA LEU A 116 -15.51 -10.17 -1.95
C LEU A 116 -15.11 -11.47 -2.63
N VAL A 117 -15.89 -12.53 -2.40
CA VAL A 117 -15.67 -13.85 -2.98
C VAL A 117 -16.96 -14.37 -3.61
N GLU A 118 -16.83 -15.27 -4.58
CA GLU A 118 -17.99 -15.88 -5.24
C GLU A 118 -18.88 -16.62 -4.22
N GLY A 119 -20.19 -16.34 -4.26
CA GLY A 119 -21.18 -16.90 -3.34
C GLY A 119 -21.10 -16.39 -1.90
N GLY A 120 -20.25 -15.39 -1.63
CA GLY A 120 -20.15 -14.70 -0.35
C GLY A 120 -21.08 -13.50 -0.24
N ILE A 121 -20.65 -12.49 0.53
CA ILE A 121 -21.36 -11.22 0.71
C ILE A 121 -21.56 -10.53 -0.65
N GLU A 122 -22.78 -10.07 -0.90
CA GLU A 122 -23.13 -9.25 -2.06
C GLU A 122 -23.39 -7.81 -1.59
N LEU A 123 -22.66 -6.86 -2.16
CA LEU A 123 -22.88 -5.43 -1.94
C LEU A 123 -23.69 -4.86 -3.09
N GLU A 124 -24.73 -4.08 -2.78
CA GLU A 124 -25.49 -3.39 -3.79
C GLU A 124 -24.68 -2.30 -4.48
N GLU A 125 -24.91 -2.08 -5.77
CA GLU A 125 -24.34 -0.93 -6.46
C GLU A 125 -24.85 0.37 -5.82
N THR A 126 -23.93 1.13 -5.20
CA THR A 126 -24.27 2.43 -4.65
C THR A 126 -23.84 3.53 -5.60
N ALA A 127 -24.82 4.29 -6.10
CA ALA A 127 -24.64 5.59 -6.74
C ALA A 127 -23.43 5.71 -7.70
N GLY A 128 -23.36 4.83 -8.70
CA GLY A 128 -22.35 4.84 -9.75
C GLY A 128 -21.06 4.11 -9.39
N VAL A 129 -20.99 3.47 -8.23
CA VAL A 129 -19.86 2.60 -7.84
C VAL A 129 -20.30 1.16 -8.02
N SER A 130 -19.77 0.46 -9.02
CA SER A 130 -19.93 -0.99 -9.17
C SER A 130 -19.00 -1.73 -8.23
N MET A 131 -19.50 -2.74 -7.55
CA MET A 131 -18.73 -3.60 -6.65
C MET A 131 -18.20 -4.85 -7.35
N GLU A 132 -18.55 -5.05 -8.62
CA GLU A 132 -18.22 -6.25 -9.41
C GLU A 132 -16.72 -6.56 -9.48
N ASN A 133 -15.87 -5.54 -9.37
CA ASN A 133 -14.42 -5.66 -9.46
C ASN A 133 -13.69 -5.17 -8.19
N TYR A 134 -14.30 -5.29 -7.04
CA TYR A 134 -13.66 -5.00 -5.76
C TYR A 134 -12.38 -5.84 -5.56
N PRO A 135 -11.27 -5.25 -5.16
CA PRO A 135 -10.91 -3.86 -4.84
C PRO A 135 -10.17 -3.11 -5.96
N SER A 136 -10.19 -3.62 -7.18
CA SER A 136 -9.26 -3.17 -8.24
C SER A 136 -9.75 -1.96 -9.05
N ALA A 137 -10.95 -1.50 -8.82
CA ALA A 137 -11.56 -0.55 -9.74
C ALA A 137 -11.34 0.91 -9.33
N ALA A 138 -10.14 1.44 -9.59
CA ALA A 138 -9.91 2.89 -9.59
C ALA A 138 -10.90 3.65 -10.51
N ALA A 139 -11.39 2.98 -11.56
CA ALA A 139 -12.38 3.51 -12.49
C ALA A 139 -13.79 3.66 -11.90
N GLN A 140 -14.04 3.14 -10.71
CA GLN A 140 -15.34 3.17 -10.04
C GLN A 140 -15.37 4.12 -8.83
N ILE A 141 -14.25 4.77 -8.54
CA ILE A 141 -14.19 5.78 -7.49
C ILE A 141 -14.62 7.11 -8.10
N LEU A 142 -15.71 7.68 -7.59
CA LEU A 142 -16.07 9.05 -7.88
C LEU A 142 -15.25 10.00 -7.01
N HIS A 143 -14.99 11.19 -7.51
CA HIS A 143 -14.14 12.15 -6.85
C HIS A 143 -14.76 13.54 -6.84
N ALA A 144 -14.73 14.23 -5.72
CA ALA A 144 -15.05 15.66 -5.70
C ALA A 144 -13.87 16.42 -6.32
N PRO A 145 -14.11 17.57 -7.01
CA PRO A 145 -13.07 18.30 -7.75
C PRO A 145 -12.11 19.08 -6.84
N VAL A 146 -11.73 18.50 -5.71
CA VAL A 146 -10.81 19.03 -4.71
C VAL A 146 -9.91 17.91 -4.20
N ARG A 147 -8.68 18.24 -3.83
CA ARG A 147 -7.78 17.34 -3.11
C ARG A 147 -7.36 17.96 -1.79
N PHE A 148 -7.11 17.11 -0.82
CA PHE A 148 -6.64 17.51 0.49
C PHE A 148 -5.27 16.93 0.79
N ALA A 149 -4.51 17.61 1.65
CA ALA A 149 -3.29 17.13 2.24
C ALA A 149 -3.32 17.35 3.76
N THR A 150 -2.44 16.66 4.46
CA THR A 150 -2.28 16.79 5.91
C THR A 150 -1.13 17.74 6.23
N ASP A 151 -1.35 18.63 7.17
CA ASP A 151 -0.30 19.40 7.83
C ASP A 151 0.30 18.57 8.98
N TYR A 152 1.59 18.25 8.86
CA TYR A 152 2.33 17.44 9.83
C TYR A 152 3.23 18.30 10.76
N SER A 153 3.00 19.61 10.83
CA SER A 153 3.85 20.51 11.63
C SER A 153 3.85 20.19 13.12
N MET A 154 2.74 19.68 13.65
CA MET A 154 2.59 19.41 15.08
C MET A 154 2.13 17.96 15.33
N PRO A 155 3.05 17.04 15.70
CA PRO A 155 2.68 15.68 16.05
C PRO A 155 1.56 15.62 17.10
N GLY A 156 0.52 14.82 16.80
CA GLY A 156 -0.68 14.71 17.66
C GLY A 156 -1.71 15.83 17.48
N SER A 157 -1.45 16.83 16.63
CA SER A 157 -2.36 17.94 16.32
C SER A 157 -2.39 18.22 14.81
N TYR A 158 -2.39 17.16 14.01
CA TYR A 158 -2.46 17.29 12.56
C TYR A 158 -3.81 17.84 12.12
N PHE A 159 -3.81 18.54 10.99
CA PHE A 159 -5.05 19.00 10.36
C PHE A 159 -4.99 18.84 8.85
N VAL A 160 -6.14 18.92 8.20
CA VAL A 160 -6.28 18.76 6.76
C VAL A 160 -6.54 20.13 6.12
N PHE A 161 -5.99 20.35 4.92
CA PHE A 161 -6.16 21.58 4.14
C PHE A 161 -6.31 21.26 2.64
N ILE A 162 -6.89 22.19 1.87
CA ILE A 162 -6.96 22.08 0.41
C ILE A 162 -5.55 22.07 -0.17
N SER A 163 -5.20 21.00 -0.87
CA SER A 163 -3.90 20.85 -1.54
C SER A 163 -3.97 21.12 -3.05
N ASP A 164 -5.13 20.91 -3.67
CA ASP A 164 -5.33 21.10 -5.10
C ASP A 164 -6.83 21.21 -5.43
N MET A 165 -7.14 21.82 -6.57
CA MET A 165 -8.51 21.95 -7.06
C MET A 165 -8.53 21.80 -8.59
N ALA A 166 -9.66 21.31 -9.11
CA ALA A 166 -9.87 21.29 -10.55
C ALA A 166 -9.81 22.70 -11.15
N THR A 167 -9.33 22.81 -12.39
CA THR A 167 -9.13 24.11 -13.06
C THR A 167 -10.44 24.81 -13.42
N ASP A 168 -11.52 24.05 -13.55
CA ASP A 168 -12.88 24.52 -13.87
C ASP A 168 -13.79 24.61 -12.63
N ILE A 169 -13.19 24.49 -11.45
CA ILE A 169 -13.95 24.46 -10.18
C ILE A 169 -14.80 25.73 -9.99
N ALA A 170 -14.32 26.88 -10.47
CA ALA A 170 -15.05 28.13 -10.39
C ALA A 170 -16.37 28.16 -11.21
N GLU A 171 -16.45 27.31 -12.26
CA GLU A 171 -17.67 27.12 -13.04
C GLU A 171 -18.64 26.12 -12.40
N SER A 172 -18.10 25.26 -11.53
CA SER A 172 -18.84 24.19 -10.84
C SER A 172 -19.45 24.63 -9.50
N PHE A 173 -19.15 25.86 -9.02
CA PHE A 173 -19.70 26.39 -7.78
C PHE A 173 -21.05 27.06 -8.01
N ASP A 174 -22.03 26.70 -7.20
CA ASP A 174 -23.18 27.55 -6.94
C ASP A 174 -22.68 28.83 -6.27
N ALA A 175 -22.71 29.95 -7.01
CA ALA A 175 -22.23 31.25 -6.53
C ALA A 175 -22.94 31.76 -5.26
N GLU A 176 -24.09 31.16 -4.91
CA GLU A 176 -24.85 31.44 -3.68
C GLU A 176 -24.19 30.88 -2.41
N LEU A 177 -23.21 29.95 -2.55
CA LEU A 177 -22.53 29.32 -1.42
C LEU A 177 -21.20 30.01 -1.04
N LEU A 178 -20.75 30.99 -1.81
CA LEU A 178 -19.54 31.73 -1.53
C LEU A 178 -19.89 32.97 -0.71
N ASP A 179 -19.62 32.92 0.59
CA ASP A 179 -19.66 34.12 1.42
C ASP A 179 -18.67 35.16 0.84
N GLU A 180 -19.18 36.35 0.45
CA GLU A 180 -18.42 37.46 -0.16
C GLU A 180 -17.77 37.20 -1.55
N GLY A 181 -18.11 36.12 -2.28
CA GLY A 181 -17.61 35.89 -3.65
C GLY A 181 -16.11 35.59 -3.78
N ARG A 182 -15.43 35.24 -2.68
CA ARG A 182 -14.03 34.80 -2.70
C ARG A 182 -13.96 33.29 -2.99
N PRO A 183 -13.20 32.86 -4.03
CA PRO A 183 -13.03 31.44 -4.32
C PRO A 183 -12.25 30.72 -3.19
N PRO A 184 -12.38 29.38 -3.11
CA PRO A 184 -11.50 28.60 -2.25
C PRO A 184 -10.05 28.71 -2.71
N GLU A 185 -9.12 28.58 -1.77
CA GLU A 185 -7.69 28.67 -2.04
C GLU A 185 -6.95 27.44 -1.49
N VAL A 186 -5.83 27.07 -2.14
CA VAL A 186 -4.89 26.08 -1.60
C VAL A 186 -4.38 26.58 -0.26
N GLY A 187 -4.44 25.73 0.76
CA GLY A 187 -4.09 26.08 2.14
C GLY A 187 -5.30 26.38 3.03
N ASP A 188 -6.53 26.51 2.50
CA ASP A 188 -7.73 26.64 3.35
C ASP A 188 -7.93 25.36 4.17
N ARG A 189 -8.09 25.54 5.49
CA ARG A 189 -8.16 24.43 6.46
C ARG A 189 -9.55 23.80 6.46
N LEU A 190 -9.61 22.48 6.41
CA LEU A 190 -10.84 21.72 6.58
C LEU A 190 -11.23 21.67 8.06
N VAL A 191 -12.45 22.10 8.40
CA VAL A 191 -12.98 22.14 9.77
C VAL A 191 -14.27 21.35 9.95
N GLY A 192 -14.92 20.94 8.85
CA GLY A 192 -16.11 20.09 8.90
C GLY A 192 -16.37 19.37 7.58
N VAL A 193 -17.07 18.25 7.63
CA VAL A 193 -17.48 17.42 6.49
C VAL A 193 -18.93 16.99 6.67
N ASN A 194 -19.78 17.23 5.69
CA ASN A 194 -21.21 16.86 5.66
C ASN A 194 -22.00 17.34 6.91
N GLY A 195 -21.65 18.53 7.43
CA GLY A 195 -22.28 19.12 8.60
C GLY A 195 -21.79 18.58 9.94
N GLU A 196 -20.76 17.76 9.95
CA GLU A 196 -20.11 17.19 11.13
C GLU A 196 -18.74 17.86 11.35
N ALA A 197 -18.37 18.19 12.58
CA ALA A 197 -17.05 18.73 12.87
C ALA A 197 -15.95 17.72 12.48
N ILE A 198 -14.79 18.21 12.03
CA ILE A 198 -13.75 17.36 11.46
C ILE A 198 -13.29 16.26 12.42
N ASP A 199 -13.20 16.53 13.73
CA ASP A 199 -12.77 15.55 14.73
C ASP A 199 -13.82 14.44 14.94
N GLU A 200 -15.11 14.79 14.88
CA GLU A 200 -16.22 13.83 14.96
C GLU A 200 -16.28 12.96 13.69
N TYR A 201 -16.15 13.60 12.52
CA TYR A 201 -16.05 12.89 11.24
C TYR A 201 -14.85 11.95 11.23
N PHE A 202 -13.66 12.40 11.64
CA PHE A 202 -12.47 11.57 11.74
C PHE A 202 -12.70 10.35 12.64
N ALA A 203 -13.24 10.54 13.83
CA ALA A 203 -13.52 9.44 14.76
C ALA A 203 -14.51 8.40 14.20
N ARG A 204 -15.46 8.86 13.36
CA ARG A 204 -16.43 8.00 12.69
C ARG A 204 -15.83 7.19 11.55
N VAL A 205 -14.91 7.76 10.76
CA VAL A 205 -14.33 7.10 9.59
C VAL A 205 -13.02 6.36 9.87
N GLU A 206 -12.31 6.69 10.96
CA GLU A 206 -11.04 6.06 11.33
C GLU A 206 -11.10 4.52 11.34
N PRO A 207 -12.17 3.86 11.83
CA PRO A 207 -12.23 2.41 11.85
C PRO A 207 -12.20 1.74 10.46
N TYR A 208 -12.50 2.47 9.42
CA TYR A 208 -12.46 1.98 8.04
C TYR A 208 -11.09 2.17 7.36
N HIS A 209 -10.15 2.86 8.02
CA HIS A 209 -8.81 3.07 7.48
C HIS A 209 -7.86 1.94 7.88
N ARG A 210 -7.12 1.44 6.90
CA ARG A 210 -6.01 0.49 7.10
C ARG A 210 -4.71 1.27 7.19
N TYR A 211 -4.03 1.20 8.31
CA TYR A 211 -2.78 1.93 8.50
C TYR A 211 -1.85 1.21 9.47
N SER A 212 -0.56 1.47 9.35
CA SER A 212 0.48 0.94 10.23
C SER A 212 1.17 2.03 11.05
N THR A 213 0.97 3.31 10.68
CA THR A 213 1.48 4.47 11.43
C THR A 213 0.45 5.60 11.44
N VAL A 214 0.55 6.48 12.43
CA VAL A 214 -0.33 7.65 12.55
C VAL A 214 -0.17 8.59 11.34
N ASN A 215 1.06 8.79 10.85
CA ASN A 215 1.29 9.61 9.65
C ASN A 215 0.60 9.02 8.43
N GLY A 216 0.67 7.69 8.26
CA GLY A 216 -0.02 6.98 7.19
C GLY A 216 -1.56 7.06 7.29
N LEU A 217 -2.11 7.03 8.51
CA LEU A 217 -3.54 7.25 8.76
C LEU A 217 -3.99 8.63 8.27
N TRP A 218 -3.31 9.69 8.72
CA TRP A 218 -3.67 11.06 8.36
C TRP A 218 -3.50 11.34 6.87
N TRP A 219 -2.48 10.74 6.24
CA TRP A 219 -2.35 10.79 4.79
C TRP A 219 -3.55 10.15 4.08
N GLN A 220 -3.98 8.96 4.51
CA GLN A 220 -5.15 8.27 3.94
C GLN A 220 -6.42 9.08 4.19
N PHE A 221 -6.61 9.57 5.41
CA PHE A 221 -7.77 10.36 5.78
C PHE A 221 -7.93 11.56 4.83
N ALA A 222 -6.89 12.38 4.65
CA ALA A 222 -6.94 13.51 3.73
C ALA A 222 -7.22 13.08 2.29
N THR A 223 -6.62 11.96 1.84
CA THR A 223 -6.78 11.45 0.47
C THR A 223 -8.20 10.96 0.19
N TRP A 224 -8.90 10.40 1.18
CA TRP A 224 -10.18 9.73 0.96
C TRP A 224 -11.40 10.62 1.20
N ILE A 225 -11.26 11.73 1.89
CA ILE A 225 -12.38 12.69 2.07
C ILE A 225 -13.07 13.05 0.75
N PRO A 226 -12.34 13.41 -0.33
CA PRO A 226 -12.99 13.79 -1.59
C PRO A 226 -13.44 12.60 -2.44
N GLN A 227 -13.18 11.36 -2.02
CA GLN A 227 -13.51 10.16 -2.79
C GLN A 227 -14.80 9.54 -2.29
N ARG A 228 -15.69 9.18 -3.21
CA ARG A 228 -16.84 8.33 -2.94
C ARG A 228 -16.56 6.95 -3.52
N SER A 229 -16.48 5.96 -2.65
CA SER A 229 -16.15 4.58 -3.00
C SER A 229 -16.77 3.62 -1.98
N TYR A 230 -16.58 2.33 -2.17
CA TYR A 230 -16.94 1.30 -1.20
C TYR A 230 -16.12 1.34 0.09
N GLN A 231 -15.13 2.21 0.22
CA GLN A 231 -14.25 2.28 1.40
C GLN A 231 -15.01 2.62 2.68
N PHE A 232 -16.05 3.42 2.55
CA PHE A 232 -16.96 3.75 3.63
C PHE A 232 -18.37 3.30 3.30
N PRO A 233 -19.19 2.96 4.31
CA PRO A 233 -20.60 2.68 4.10
C PRO A 233 -21.32 3.89 3.47
N PRO A 234 -22.36 3.63 2.64
CA PRO A 234 -23.05 4.67 1.89
C PRO A 234 -23.57 5.84 2.71
N GLU A 235 -23.96 5.60 3.96
CA GLU A 235 -24.48 6.63 4.88
C GLU A 235 -23.44 7.68 5.30
N ILE A 236 -22.15 7.42 5.07
CA ILE A 236 -21.08 8.41 5.30
C ILE A 236 -21.06 9.46 4.19
N TYR A 237 -21.47 9.07 3.00
CA TYR A 237 -21.48 9.94 1.83
C TYR A 237 -22.83 10.65 1.70
N GLY A 238 -22.80 11.95 1.37
CA GLY A 238 -23.96 12.67 0.87
C GLY A 238 -24.12 12.47 -0.65
N GLU A 239 -25.17 13.09 -1.23
CA GLU A 239 -25.27 13.22 -2.69
C GLU A 239 -24.11 14.06 -3.27
N LYS A 240 -23.64 15.02 -2.48
CA LYS A 240 -22.50 15.88 -2.73
C LYS A 240 -21.58 15.86 -1.52
N LEU A 241 -20.31 16.15 -1.73
CA LEU A 241 -19.38 16.41 -0.64
C LEU A 241 -19.60 17.84 -0.14
N VAL A 242 -20.05 18.01 1.09
CA VAL A 242 -20.14 19.33 1.74
C VAL A 242 -18.96 19.47 2.69
N VAL A 243 -18.10 20.47 2.46
CA VAL A 243 -16.96 20.75 3.32
C VAL A 243 -17.06 22.13 3.92
N GLU A 244 -16.76 22.26 5.21
CA GLU A 244 -16.58 23.53 5.89
C GLU A 244 -15.09 23.82 5.97
N LEU A 245 -14.71 25.03 5.55
CA LEU A 245 -13.33 25.47 5.39
C LEU A 245 -13.08 26.75 6.19
N GLU A 246 -11.84 26.91 6.66
CA GLU A 246 -11.37 28.07 7.41
C GLU A 246 -10.15 28.66 6.73
N ARG A 247 -10.25 29.94 6.34
CA ARG A 247 -9.15 30.72 5.76
C ARG A 247 -8.11 31.09 6.81
N PRO A 248 -6.91 31.55 6.39
CA PRO A 248 -5.90 32.08 7.32
C PRO A 248 -6.37 33.24 8.20
N ASP A 249 -7.35 34.02 7.74
CA ASP A 249 -7.97 35.14 8.48
C ASP A 249 -9.09 34.67 9.46
N ALA A 250 -9.26 33.35 9.64
CA ALA A 250 -10.29 32.69 10.42
C ALA A 250 -11.74 32.86 9.88
N THR A 251 -11.91 33.36 8.66
CA THR A 251 -13.22 33.36 7.98
C THR A 251 -13.61 31.95 7.59
N ARG A 252 -14.81 31.51 7.95
CA ARG A 252 -15.35 30.20 7.60
C ARG A 252 -16.36 30.28 6.47
N TYR A 253 -16.37 29.28 5.64
CA TYR A 253 -17.32 29.12 4.54
C TYR A 253 -17.54 27.64 4.23
N ALA A 254 -18.61 27.32 3.51
CA ALA A 254 -18.92 25.96 3.10
C ALA A 254 -18.91 25.83 1.57
N LEU A 255 -18.50 24.65 1.09
CA LEU A 255 -18.58 24.27 -0.32
C LEU A 255 -19.40 23.00 -0.46
N SER A 256 -20.24 22.95 -1.48
CA SER A 256 -20.98 21.76 -1.88
C SER A 256 -20.48 21.29 -3.24
N LEU A 257 -19.77 20.18 -3.27
CA LEU A 257 -19.03 19.68 -4.43
C LEU A 257 -19.67 18.41 -4.97
N PRO A 258 -19.91 18.32 -6.30
CA PRO A 258 -20.40 17.07 -6.90
C PRO A 258 -19.34 15.99 -6.84
N TYR A 259 -19.77 14.72 -6.80
CA TYR A 259 -18.91 13.59 -7.10
C TYR A 259 -18.96 13.29 -8.60
N LEU A 260 -17.80 13.32 -9.24
CA LEU A 260 -17.61 13.15 -10.68
C LEU A 260 -16.73 11.93 -10.96
N SER A 261 -16.82 11.39 -12.15
CA SER A 261 -15.83 10.42 -12.63
C SER A 261 -14.46 11.10 -12.74
N PRO A 262 -13.34 10.41 -12.44
CA PRO A 262 -12.01 11.01 -12.48
C PRO A 262 -11.63 11.64 -13.83
N ASP A 263 -12.15 11.11 -14.93
CA ASP A 263 -11.97 11.60 -16.30
C ASP A 263 -12.81 12.86 -16.63
N GLU A 264 -13.80 13.18 -15.83
CA GLU A 264 -14.59 14.43 -15.95
C GLU A 264 -13.94 15.62 -15.22
N ILE A 265 -12.88 15.38 -14.43
CA ILE A 265 -12.23 16.40 -13.62
C ILE A 265 -10.98 16.91 -14.31
N ALA A 266 -10.98 18.16 -14.74
CA ALA A 266 -9.80 18.81 -15.31
C ALA A 266 -8.84 19.25 -14.20
N TRP A 267 -7.91 18.38 -13.82
CA TRP A 267 -6.84 18.75 -12.91
C TRP A 267 -5.77 19.55 -13.64
N GLY A 268 -5.32 20.67 -13.05
CA GLY A 268 -4.12 21.38 -13.48
C GLY A 268 -2.83 20.59 -13.20
N LEU A 269 -1.68 21.24 -13.32
CA LEU A 269 -0.39 20.62 -12.95
C LEU A 269 -0.28 20.29 -11.46
N GLY A 270 -1.33 20.51 -10.69
CA GLY A 270 -1.46 20.18 -9.29
C GLY A 270 -0.54 21.04 -8.40
N ALA A 271 -1.12 21.73 -7.45
CA ALA A 271 -0.35 22.37 -6.39
C ALA A 271 0.45 21.28 -5.64
N GLY A 272 1.73 21.53 -5.37
CA GLY A 272 2.61 20.55 -4.72
C GLY A 272 3.01 19.36 -5.62
N HIS A 273 2.95 19.49 -6.93
CA HIS A 273 3.55 18.54 -7.86
C HIS A 273 5.07 18.46 -7.65
N ARG A 274 5.67 17.24 -7.74
CA ARG A 274 7.11 17.10 -7.68
C ARG A 274 7.75 17.85 -8.85
N THR A 275 8.57 18.84 -8.54
CA THR A 275 9.34 19.62 -9.52
C THR A 275 10.79 19.73 -9.07
N TYR A 276 11.69 19.73 -10.02
CA TYR A 276 13.12 19.82 -9.80
C TYR A 276 13.67 20.94 -10.70
N PRO A 277 13.52 22.22 -10.30
CA PRO A 277 13.70 23.37 -11.20
C PRO A 277 15.13 23.49 -11.79
N ASP A 278 16.16 23.01 -11.07
CA ASP A 278 17.55 23.07 -11.50
C ASP A 278 18.06 21.80 -12.20
N PHE A 279 17.11 20.91 -12.54
CA PHE A 279 17.39 19.63 -13.16
C PHE A 279 16.60 19.46 -14.45
N ARG A 280 17.23 18.88 -15.46
CA ARG A 280 16.60 18.47 -16.71
C ARG A 280 16.37 16.96 -16.72
N LEU A 281 15.23 16.53 -17.22
CA LEU A 281 14.93 15.12 -17.45
C LEU A 281 15.90 14.55 -18.52
N ALA A 282 16.61 13.48 -18.17
CA ALA A 282 17.45 12.74 -19.10
C ALA A 282 16.65 11.64 -19.82
N PHE A 283 15.98 10.79 -19.07
CA PHE A 283 15.02 9.79 -19.56
C PHE A 283 14.11 9.27 -18.45
N SER A 284 13.06 8.56 -18.89
CA SER A 284 12.06 7.92 -18.01
C SER A 284 12.05 6.41 -18.18
N THR A 285 11.69 5.71 -17.11
CA THR A 285 11.40 4.28 -17.07
C THR A 285 10.09 4.04 -16.32
N PRO A 286 9.53 2.84 -16.30
CA PRO A 286 8.41 2.51 -15.41
C PRO A 286 8.75 2.65 -13.91
N THR A 287 10.03 2.52 -13.53
CA THR A 287 10.50 2.55 -12.14
C THR A 287 10.86 3.95 -11.66
N TYR A 288 11.51 4.75 -12.50
CA TYR A 288 12.00 6.08 -12.14
C TYR A 288 12.15 7.01 -13.35
N ASP A 289 12.22 8.32 -13.06
CA ASP A 289 12.77 9.33 -13.96
C ASP A 289 14.18 9.68 -13.51
N LEU A 290 15.12 9.74 -14.46
CA LEU A 290 16.48 10.25 -14.22
C LEU A 290 16.55 11.72 -14.61
N TYR A 291 17.00 12.53 -13.67
CA TYR A 291 17.27 13.94 -13.87
C TYR A 291 18.78 14.24 -13.67
N LEU A 292 19.29 15.14 -14.51
CA LEU A 292 20.66 15.64 -14.43
C LEU A 292 20.64 17.16 -14.18
N PRO A 293 21.58 17.72 -13.40
CA PRO A 293 21.63 19.14 -13.15
C PRO A 293 21.92 19.91 -14.44
N GLU A 294 21.33 21.09 -14.58
CA GLU A 294 21.60 21.97 -15.73
C GLU A 294 23.03 22.53 -15.72
N THR A 295 23.62 22.63 -14.55
CA THR A 295 24.95 23.22 -14.30
C THR A 295 26.13 22.27 -14.47
N GLY A 296 25.89 20.98 -14.73
CA GLY A 296 26.93 19.96 -14.89
C GLY A 296 27.63 19.56 -13.58
N GLN A 297 27.01 19.78 -12.43
CA GLN A 297 27.51 19.32 -11.13
C GLN A 297 27.50 17.78 -11.07
N PRO A 298 28.40 17.14 -10.26
CA PRO A 298 28.51 15.70 -10.18
C PRO A 298 27.43 15.07 -9.28
N VAL A 299 26.16 15.29 -9.62
CA VAL A 299 24.99 14.74 -8.92
C VAL A 299 23.94 14.31 -9.95
N LEU A 300 23.19 13.26 -9.61
CA LEU A 300 22.00 12.86 -10.35
C LEU A 300 20.83 12.71 -9.39
N LEU A 301 19.62 12.90 -9.91
CA LEU A 301 18.38 12.75 -9.14
C LEU A 301 17.51 11.66 -9.78
N LEU A 302 17.12 10.70 -8.97
CA LEU A 302 16.19 9.63 -9.32
C LEU A 302 14.84 9.88 -8.67
N SER A 303 13.85 10.29 -9.48
CA SER A 303 12.46 10.41 -9.03
C SER A 303 11.79 9.03 -9.08
N TRP A 304 11.76 8.33 -7.96
CA TRP A 304 11.38 6.92 -7.89
C TRP A 304 9.86 6.73 -7.73
N TYR A 305 9.24 5.88 -8.57
CA TYR A 305 7.81 5.63 -8.56
C TYR A 305 7.40 4.37 -7.80
N GLY A 306 8.28 3.38 -7.74
CA GLY A 306 8.05 2.11 -7.05
C GLY A 306 8.96 1.01 -7.53
N PHE A 307 8.90 -0.13 -6.87
CA PHE A 307 9.72 -1.30 -7.13
C PHE A 307 8.98 -2.23 -8.10
N ARG A 308 8.97 -1.85 -9.38
CA ARG A 308 8.20 -2.49 -10.45
C ARG A 308 8.78 -3.84 -10.85
N GLU A 309 8.04 -4.62 -11.61
CA GLU A 309 8.53 -5.88 -12.20
C GLU A 309 9.73 -5.66 -13.11
N THR A 310 9.77 -4.54 -13.83
CA THR A 310 10.85 -4.11 -14.72
C THR A 310 12.06 -3.50 -13.99
N LEU A 311 12.09 -3.54 -12.65
CA LEU A 311 13.13 -2.85 -11.88
C LEU A 311 14.55 -3.27 -12.28
N VAL A 312 14.78 -4.54 -12.55
CA VAL A 312 16.10 -5.05 -12.92
C VAL A 312 16.57 -4.40 -14.21
N GLU A 313 15.74 -4.48 -15.25
CA GLU A 313 16.02 -3.89 -16.57
C GLU A 313 16.16 -2.37 -16.50
N ASP A 314 15.33 -1.72 -15.69
CA ASP A 314 15.37 -0.27 -15.51
C ASP A 314 16.66 0.17 -14.80
N VAL A 315 17.10 -0.57 -13.77
CA VAL A 315 18.36 -0.29 -13.06
C VAL A 315 19.57 -0.64 -13.91
N ASP A 316 19.55 -1.70 -14.69
CA ASP A 316 20.64 -2.02 -15.62
C ASP A 316 20.79 -0.92 -16.67
N ARG A 317 19.68 -0.36 -17.18
CA ARG A 317 19.71 0.81 -18.06
C ARG A 317 20.33 2.04 -17.40
N LEU A 318 20.05 2.25 -16.10
CA LEU A 318 20.71 3.32 -15.34
C LEU A 318 22.23 3.14 -15.31
N MET A 319 22.67 1.91 -15.02
CA MET A 319 24.11 1.60 -14.92
C MET A 319 24.81 1.74 -16.28
N GLU A 320 24.22 1.23 -17.36
CA GLU A 320 24.76 1.41 -18.72
C GLU A 320 24.90 2.90 -19.06
N TYR A 321 23.88 3.69 -18.78
CA TYR A 321 23.92 5.13 -19.03
C TYR A 321 24.99 5.83 -18.18
N ALA A 322 25.05 5.51 -16.88
CA ALA A 322 26.02 6.12 -15.96
C ALA A 322 27.47 5.77 -16.34
N GLU A 323 27.74 4.55 -16.81
CA GLU A 323 29.07 4.18 -17.32
C GLU A 323 29.43 4.95 -18.60
N GLN A 324 28.49 5.04 -19.55
CA GLN A 324 28.74 5.73 -20.83
C GLN A 324 28.98 7.22 -20.64
N GLU A 325 28.27 7.86 -19.71
CA GLU A 325 28.39 9.30 -19.42
C GLU A 325 29.44 9.62 -18.33
N GLY A 326 30.08 8.59 -17.75
CA GLY A 326 31.09 8.78 -16.70
C GLY A 326 30.54 9.29 -15.37
N LEU A 327 29.32 8.91 -15.00
CA LEU A 327 28.57 9.40 -13.84
C LEU A 327 28.70 8.53 -12.59
N LEU A 328 29.43 7.40 -12.64
CA LEU A 328 29.52 6.47 -11.50
C LEU A 328 30.16 7.06 -10.23
N ASP A 329 30.88 8.17 -10.34
CA ASP A 329 31.46 8.90 -9.21
C ASP A 329 30.57 10.05 -8.72
N SER A 330 29.41 10.26 -9.33
CA SER A 330 28.47 11.30 -8.95
C SER A 330 27.71 10.95 -7.68
N ALA A 331 27.31 11.96 -6.92
CA ALA A 331 26.35 11.80 -5.83
C ALA A 331 24.97 11.41 -6.39
N VAL A 332 24.18 10.72 -5.57
CA VAL A 332 22.82 10.29 -5.93
C VAL A 332 21.81 10.90 -4.96
N ILE A 333 20.84 11.65 -5.47
CA ILE A 333 19.62 12.01 -4.75
C ILE A 333 18.54 11.04 -5.20
N TRP A 334 18.10 10.18 -4.28
CA TRP A 334 17.04 9.21 -4.52
C TRP A 334 15.72 9.72 -3.90
N ASP A 335 14.78 10.18 -4.72
CA ASP A 335 13.48 10.69 -4.26
C ASP A 335 12.42 9.60 -4.27
N GLY A 336 12.22 8.98 -3.10
CA GLY A 336 11.16 8.03 -2.81
C GLY A 336 9.94 8.62 -2.12
N THR A 337 9.80 9.94 -2.01
CA THR A 337 8.70 10.60 -1.26
C THR A 337 7.31 10.16 -1.68
N ARG A 338 7.12 9.76 -2.95
CA ARG A 338 5.88 9.23 -3.51
C ARG A 338 6.02 7.83 -4.09
N SER A 339 7.05 7.11 -3.70
CA SER A 339 7.28 5.74 -4.16
C SER A 339 6.23 4.79 -3.59
N ARG A 340 5.89 3.79 -4.40
CA ARG A 340 5.08 2.64 -3.97
C ARG A 340 5.99 1.46 -3.65
N GLY A 341 5.45 0.45 -2.98
CA GLY A 341 6.12 -0.82 -2.77
C GLY A 341 6.34 -1.62 -4.06
N GLY A 342 6.63 -2.89 -3.92
CA GLY A 342 6.91 -3.86 -4.98
C GLY A 342 7.96 -4.85 -4.51
N SER A 343 9.04 -5.06 -5.30
CA SER A 343 10.08 -6.03 -4.98
C SER A 343 11.45 -5.64 -5.54
N LYS A 344 12.47 -6.45 -5.27
CA LYS A 344 13.84 -6.36 -5.85
C LYS A 344 14.66 -5.13 -5.42
N GLY A 345 14.33 -4.45 -4.30
CA GLY A 345 15.05 -3.26 -3.84
C GLY A 345 16.54 -3.51 -3.53
N ALA A 346 16.88 -4.69 -3.03
CA ALA A 346 18.27 -5.07 -2.78
C ALA A 346 19.13 -5.04 -4.06
N TYR A 347 18.54 -5.41 -5.21
CA TYR A 347 19.22 -5.30 -6.51
C TYR A 347 19.58 -3.85 -6.85
N ALA A 348 18.68 -2.92 -6.57
CA ALA A 348 18.95 -1.49 -6.76
C ALA A 348 20.05 -1.00 -5.79
N ILE A 349 19.98 -1.38 -4.50
CA ILE A 349 20.96 -0.95 -3.50
C ILE A 349 22.38 -1.43 -3.86
N GLN A 350 22.55 -2.66 -4.35
CA GLN A 350 23.84 -3.17 -4.81
C GLN A 350 24.50 -2.28 -5.89
N ARG A 351 23.73 -1.49 -6.62
CA ARG A 351 24.18 -0.61 -7.70
C ARG A 351 24.23 0.86 -7.29
N LEU A 352 23.47 1.22 -6.29
CA LEU A 352 23.42 2.60 -5.78
C LEU A 352 24.42 2.86 -4.65
N SER A 353 25.05 1.81 -4.09
CA SER A 353 26.01 1.92 -2.98
C SER A 353 27.28 1.14 -3.26
N SER A 354 28.42 1.64 -2.77
CA SER A 354 29.74 0.99 -2.82
C SER A 354 30.01 0.08 -1.61
N GLU A 355 29.13 0.06 -0.62
CA GLU A 355 29.33 -0.65 0.63
C GLU A 355 28.53 -1.96 0.68
N PRO A 356 29.09 -3.03 1.26
CA PRO A 356 28.32 -4.22 1.60
C PRO A 356 27.22 -3.87 2.59
N PHE A 357 26.08 -4.57 2.50
CA PHE A 357 24.96 -4.30 3.39
C PHE A 357 24.22 -5.58 3.79
N LYS A 358 23.64 -5.55 4.97
CA LYS A 358 22.75 -6.59 5.46
C LYS A 358 21.31 -6.28 4.99
N THR A 359 20.66 -7.28 4.39
CA THR A 359 19.26 -7.16 3.93
C THR A 359 18.28 -7.26 5.11
N THR A 360 16.99 -7.08 4.84
CA THR A 360 15.91 -7.41 5.78
C THR A 360 15.79 -8.92 5.95
N PHE A 361 15.24 -9.36 7.08
CA PHE A 361 14.97 -10.74 7.42
C PHE A 361 13.47 -10.96 7.56
N GLY A 362 13.07 -12.21 7.55
CA GLY A 362 11.72 -12.63 7.87
C GLY A 362 11.71 -13.89 8.72
N ASN A 363 10.61 -14.11 9.43
CA ASN A 363 10.29 -15.36 10.10
C ASN A 363 8.79 -15.65 9.94
N LEU A 364 8.36 -16.82 10.40
CA LEU A 364 6.95 -17.22 10.39
C LEU A 364 6.43 -17.37 11.82
N ARG A 365 5.22 -16.86 12.07
CA ARG A 365 4.38 -17.25 13.19
C ARG A 365 3.91 -18.68 12.95
N LEU A 366 4.20 -19.60 13.87
CA LEU A 366 3.86 -21.01 13.73
C LEU A 366 2.44 -21.26 14.24
N SER A 367 1.59 -21.82 13.37
CA SER A 367 0.16 -22.01 13.60
C SER A 367 -0.39 -23.13 12.73
N ASP A 368 -1.70 -23.28 12.69
CA ASP A 368 -2.38 -24.23 11.80
C ASP A 368 -2.17 -23.95 10.30
N THR A 369 -1.74 -22.74 9.94
CA THR A 369 -1.44 -22.36 8.54
C THR A 369 -0.03 -22.74 8.11
N THR A 370 0.87 -23.09 9.02
CA THR A 370 2.30 -23.29 8.73
C THR A 370 2.54 -24.42 7.73
N ALA A 371 2.04 -25.63 7.99
CA ALA A 371 2.24 -26.76 7.09
C ALA A 371 1.63 -26.53 5.69
N PRO A 372 0.36 -26.07 5.55
CA PRO A 372 -0.19 -25.71 4.24
C PRO A 372 0.59 -24.61 3.53
N PHE A 373 1.14 -23.63 4.27
CA PHE A 373 1.97 -22.57 3.70
C PHE A 373 3.27 -23.11 3.15
N VAL A 374 3.97 -23.97 3.92
CA VAL A 374 5.21 -24.62 3.48
C VAL A 374 4.99 -25.43 2.20
N GLU A 375 3.96 -26.27 2.15
CA GLU A 375 3.61 -27.05 0.95
C GLU A 375 3.34 -26.15 -0.27
N ARG A 376 2.62 -25.03 -0.07
CA ARG A 376 2.36 -24.07 -1.14
C ARG A 376 3.65 -23.46 -1.65
N LYS A 377 4.53 -23.01 -0.75
CA LYS A 377 5.80 -22.38 -1.11
C LYS A 377 6.77 -23.34 -1.80
N GLN A 378 6.83 -24.58 -1.37
CA GLN A 378 7.62 -25.61 -2.04
C GLN A 378 7.17 -25.81 -3.50
N ARG A 379 5.86 -25.84 -3.76
CA ARG A 379 5.33 -25.93 -5.14
C ARG A 379 5.70 -24.68 -5.96
N GLU A 380 5.47 -23.48 -5.43
CA GLU A 380 5.82 -22.22 -6.11
C GLU A 380 7.32 -22.15 -6.45
N PHE A 381 8.20 -22.61 -5.56
CA PHE A 381 9.63 -22.62 -5.80
C PHE A 381 10.06 -23.68 -6.82
N ALA A 382 9.42 -24.84 -6.80
CA ALA A 382 9.67 -25.87 -7.81
C ALA A 382 9.27 -25.40 -9.21
N GLU A 383 8.15 -24.68 -9.33
CA GLU A 383 7.68 -24.09 -10.60
C GLU A 383 8.59 -22.95 -11.06
N SER A 384 9.01 -22.05 -10.18
CA SER A 384 9.91 -20.94 -10.54
C SER A 384 11.29 -21.41 -10.97
N ARG A 385 11.82 -22.50 -10.43
CA ARG A 385 13.07 -23.13 -10.90
C ARG A 385 13.01 -23.59 -12.36
N VAL A 386 11.84 -24.01 -12.83
CA VAL A 386 11.65 -24.44 -14.23
C VAL A 386 11.60 -23.24 -15.15
N LEU A 387 11.07 -22.09 -14.66
CA LEU A 387 10.96 -20.86 -15.45
C LEU A 387 12.27 -20.05 -15.45
N ASP A 388 13.07 -20.14 -14.39
CA ASP A 388 14.30 -19.36 -14.19
C ASP A 388 15.58 -19.99 -14.74
N SER A 389 15.50 -21.04 -15.55
CA SER A 389 16.67 -21.67 -16.20
C SER A 389 17.48 -20.71 -17.12
N GLY A 390 17.13 -19.43 -17.19
CA GLY A 390 17.81 -18.38 -17.94
C GLY A 390 18.15 -17.11 -17.14
N VAL A 391 17.86 -17.05 -15.86
CA VAL A 391 18.08 -15.87 -15.04
C VAL A 391 19.41 -15.97 -14.27
N SER A 392 20.11 -14.84 -14.18
CA SER A 392 21.46 -14.71 -13.67
C SER A 392 21.68 -15.41 -12.31
N GLU A 393 22.92 -15.80 -12.02
CA GLU A 393 23.35 -16.39 -10.76
C GLU A 393 22.93 -15.64 -9.50
N THR A 394 22.51 -14.37 -9.61
CA THR A 394 22.02 -13.53 -8.52
C THR A 394 20.58 -13.86 -8.10
N MET A 395 19.85 -14.67 -8.89
CA MET A 395 18.46 -15.04 -8.65
C MET A 395 18.27 -16.46 -8.09
N ASP A 396 19.35 -17.17 -7.79
CA ASP A 396 19.26 -18.50 -7.19
C ASP A 396 18.81 -18.44 -5.72
N THR A 397 17.50 -18.23 -5.57
CA THR A 397 16.84 -18.17 -4.26
C THR A 397 16.40 -19.55 -3.78
N GLY A 398 16.65 -20.60 -4.57
CA GLY A 398 15.80 -21.74 -4.48
C GLY A 398 16.14 -22.77 -3.39
N ALA A 399 17.40 -23.23 -3.32
CA ALA A 399 17.67 -24.44 -2.55
C ALA A 399 17.63 -24.18 -1.04
N TRP A 400 18.40 -23.20 -0.55
CA TRP A 400 18.50 -22.93 0.89
C TRP A 400 17.19 -22.43 1.52
N LEU A 401 16.30 -21.82 0.74
CA LEU A 401 15.01 -21.39 1.25
C LEU A 401 14.02 -22.57 1.38
N VAL A 402 14.13 -23.56 0.50
CA VAL A 402 13.39 -24.84 0.64
C VAL A 402 13.90 -25.57 1.87
N ASP A 403 15.24 -25.66 2.04
CA ASP A 403 15.86 -26.27 3.22
C ASP A 403 15.39 -25.58 4.52
N TRP A 404 15.32 -24.21 4.51
CA TRP A 404 14.78 -23.46 5.65
C TRP A 404 13.31 -23.80 5.94
N LEU A 405 12.48 -23.94 4.92
CA LEU A 405 11.06 -24.32 5.11
C LEU A 405 10.91 -25.75 5.66
N GLU A 406 11.70 -26.69 5.15
CA GLU A 406 11.60 -28.11 5.52
C GLU A 406 12.24 -28.39 6.88
N ASP A 407 13.42 -27.87 7.14
CA ASP A 407 14.21 -28.19 8.32
C ASP A 407 13.93 -27.23 9.48
N ASP A 408 14.04 -25.91 9.24
CA ASP A 408 13.90 -24.92 10.31
C ASP A 408 12.43 -24.67 10.68
N VAL A 409 11.56 -24.38 9.69
CA VAL A 409 10.17 -24.02 9.94
C VAL A 409 9.38 -25.22 10.45
N MET A 410 9.46 -26.35 9.76
CA MET A 410 8.75 -27.56 10.18
C MET A 410 9.32 -28.14 11.47
N GLY A 411 10.65 -28.08 11.67
CA GLY A 411 11.30 -28.49 12.92
C GLY A 411 10.85 -27.64 14.12
N ALA A 412 10.77 -26.31 13.95
CA ALA A 412 10.25 -25.40 14.99
C ALA A 412 8.76 -25.65 15.28
N LEU A 413 7.96 -25.92 14.24
CA LEU A 413 6.54 -26.29 14.41
C LEU A 413 6.40 -27.59 15.24
N GLU A 414 7.20 -28.62 14.95
CA GLU A 414 7.22 -29.88 15.70
C GLU A 414 7.70 -29.68 17.14
N ALA A 415 8.63 -28.75 17.38
CA ALA A 415 9.11 -28.39 18.71
C ALA A 415 8.08 -27.62 19.53
N GLY A 416 7.05 -27.05 18.88
CA GLY A 416 6.02 -26.21 19.51
C GLY A 416 6.50 -24.80 19.81
N ASP A 417 7.43 -24.28 19.01
CA ASP A 417 7.90 -22.91 19.09
C ASP A 417 6.82 -21.93 18.57
N ASP A 418 6.86 -20.69 19.01
CA ASP A 418 5.93 -19.64 18.54
C ASP A 418 6.31 -19.10 17.16
N TYR A 419 7.60 -19.06 16.83
CA TYR A 419 8.14 -18.52 15.58
C TYR A 419 9.28 -19.39 15.04
N SER A 420 9.43 -19.40 13.73
CA SER A 420 10.61 -19.96 13.06
C SER A 420 11.84 -19.10 13.29
N ASN A 421 13.02 -19.64 13.00
CA ASN A 421 14.25 -18.86 12.90
C ASN A 421 14.15 -17.78 11.80
N ASN A 422 14.90 -16.69 11.96
CA ASN A 422 14.99 -15.64 10.97
C ASN A 422 15.75 -16.14 9.73
N VAL A 423 15.26 -15.73 8.56
CA VAL A 423 15.89 -15.99 7.27
C VAL A 423 16.03 -14.69 6.50
N PRO A 424 17.09 -14.47 5.70
CA PRO A 424 17.19 -13.31 4.84
C PRO A 424 15.96 -13.19 3.94
N PHE A 425 15.35 -11.99 3.93
CA PHE A 425 14.08 -11.80 3.24
C PHE A 425 14.26 -11.75 1.73
N LYS A 426 13.45 -12.51 1.07
CA LYS A 426 13.68 -12.97 -0.24
C LYS A 426 13.13 -12.10 -1.36
N LEU A 427 12.45 -11.04 -1.20
CA LEU A 427 11.82 -10.36 -2.33
C LEU A 427 12.71 -10.27 -3.57
N ALA A 428 12.85 -11.40 -4.24
CA ALA A 428 13.54 -11.69 -5.48
C ALA A 428 15.07 -11.69 -5.47
N HIS A 429 15.74 -11.30 -4.39
CA HIS A 429 17.19 -11.41 -4.27
C HIS A 429 17.57 -11.79 -2.84
N ALA A 430 17.23 -13.01 -2.45
CA ALA A 430 17.86 -13.57 -1.27
C ALA A 430 19.35 -13.71 -1.54
N PRO A 431 20.21 -13.30 -0.62
CA PRO A 431 21.64 -13.58 -0.74
C PRO A 431 21.88 -15.08 -0.86
N LYS A 432 22.93 -15.48 -1.55
CA LYS A 432 23.32 -16.89 -1.71
C LYS A 432 23.67 -17.57 -0.38
N ASN A 433 23.82 -16.80 0.70
CA ASN A 433 24.18 -17.25 2.04
C ASN A 433 23.10 -16.85 3.06
N SER A 434 23.08 -17.56 4.16
CA SER A 434 22.13 -17.34 5.25
C SER A 434 22.46 -16.15 6.16
N ASP A 435 23.59 -15.46 5.96
CA ASP A 435 24.01 -14.32 6.76
C ASP A 435 23.33 -13.02 6.35
N GLY A 436 22.70 -13.00 5.17
CA GLY A 436 21.94 -11.86 4.67
C GLY A 436 22.79 -10.69 4.18
N VAL A 437 24.12 -10.85 4.05
CA VAL A 437 25.00 -9.80 3.56
C VAL A 437 25.11 -9.86 2.03
N LEU A 438 24.93 -8.70 1.39
CA LEU A 438 25.05 -8.51 -0.05
C LEU A 438 26.22 -7.59 -0.36
N GLU A 439 27.06 -8.01 -1.30
CA GLU A 439 28.14 -7.18 -1.82
C GLU A 439 27.62 -6.21 -2.90
N PRO A 440 28.29 -5.05 -3.09
CA PRO A 440 28.00 -4.17 -4.21
C PRO A 440 28.11 -4.91 -5.55
N ALA A 441 27.32 -4.51 -6.53
CA ALA A 441 27.48 -5.01 -7.90
C ALA A 441 28.85 -4.56 -8.49
N PRO A 442 29.42 -5.30 -9.48
CA PRO A 442 30.68 -4.89 -10.10
C PRO A 442 30.66 -3.46 -10.66
N ALA A 443 29.54 -3.06 -11.27
CA ALA A 443 29.26 -1.68 -11.64
C ALA A 443 28.28 -1.09 -10.59
N HIS A 444 28.71 -0.03 -9.90
CA HIS A 444 27.92 0.66 -8.87
C HIS A 444 28.32 2.13 -8.78
N PHE A 445 27.44 2.96 -8.20
CA PHE A 445 27.77 4.33 -7.85
C PHE A 445 28.71 4.38 -6.65
N ARG A 446 29.72 5.27 -6.71
CA ARG A 446 30.73 5.47 -5.68
C ARG A 446 30.58 6.78 -4.92
N GLY A 447 29.77 7.69 -5.43
CA GLY A 447 29.43 8.93 -4.75
C GLY A 447 28.47 8.73 -3.59
N PRO A 448 28.35 9.71 -2.69
CA PRO A 448 27.41 9.67 -1.57
C PRO A 448 25.96 9.66 -2.05
N MET A 449 25.07 9.04 -1.26
CA MET A 449 23.64 8.98 -1.53
C MET A 449 22.85 9.76 -0.48
N VAL A 450 21.82 10.48 -0.92
CA VAL A 450 20.80 11.07 -0.06
C VAL A 450 19.45 10.50 -0.49
N CYS A 451 18.64 10.03 0.47
CA CYS A 451 17.30 9.53 0.23
C CYS A 451 16.24 10.50 0.76
N LEU A 452 15.31 10.90 -0.10
CA LEU A 452 14.15 11.69 0.28
C LEU A 452 12.96 10.78 0.52
N LEU A 453 12.35 10.87 1.69
CA LEU A 453 11.24 10.00 2.13
C LEU A 453 9.98 10.79 2.51
N GLY A 454 8.83 10.12 2.47
CA GLY A 454 7.55 10.69 2.87
C GLY A 454 6.51 9.61 3.23
N PRO A 455 5.42 9.95 3.94
CA PRO A 455 4.47 8.99 4.50
C PRO A 455 3.52 8.37 3.47
N TYR A 456 3.68 8.72 2.19
CA TYR A 456 2.82 8.27 1.10
C TYR A 456 2.92 6.77 0.83
N GLY A 457 4.14 6.25 0.74
CA GLY A 457 4.44 4.89 0.34
C GLY A 457 4.81 3.97 1.50
N GLY A 458 4.99 2.70 1.19
CA GLY A 458 5.39 1.69 2.17
C GLY A 458 5.67 0.35 1.52
N SER A 459 5.52 -0.75 2.26
CA SER A 459 5.82 -2.09 1.78
C SER A 459 7.31 -2.22 1.45
N HIS A 460 7.67 -2.58 0.24
CA HIS A 460 9.08 -2.69 -0.14
C HIS A 460 9.86 -1.36 -0.06
N LEU A 461 9.17 -0.21 -0.12
CA LEU A 461 9.79 1.09 0.18
C LEU A 461 10.29 1.16 1.63
N ASP A 462 9.49 0.67 2.59
CA ASP A 462 9.91 0.62 3.99
C ASP A 462 11.09 -0.32 4.20
N GLN A 463 11.13 -1.47 3.48
CA GLN A 463 12.30 -2.36 3.52
C GLN A 463 13.53 -1.70 2.92
N PHE A 464 13.40 -1.02 1.77
CA PHE A 464 14.50 -0.28 1.15
C PHE A 464 15.05 0.79 2.11
N ALA A 465 14.16 1.61 2.68
CA ALA A 465 14.54 2.64 3.63
C ALA A 465 15.22 2.06 4.89
N ALA A 466 14.72 0.94 5.42
CA ALA A 466 15.32 0.25 6.56
C ALA A 466 16.71 -0.31 6.22
N ILE A 467 16.88 -0.93 5.04
CA ILE A 467 18.19 -1.40 4.61
C ILE A 467 19.19 -0.24 4.50
N VAL A 468 18.77 0.84 3.86
CA VAL A 468 19.65 2.01 3.66
C VAL A 468 20.01 2.68 4.98
N ALA A 469 19.05 2.88 5.88
CA ALA A 469 19.25 3.51 7.18
C ALA A 469 20.10 2.64 8.14
N ASP A 470 19.74 1.37 8.29
CA ASP A 470 20.37 0.50 9.30
C ASP A 470 21.79 0.03 8.90
N ASN A 471 22.20 0.26 7.64
CA ASN A 471 23.55 0.03 7.15
C ASN A 471 24.32 1.33 6.86
N ASP A 472 23.79 2.50 7.23
CA ASP A 472 24.43 3.82 7.00
C ASP A 472 24.81 4.08 5.52
N LEU A 473 23.97 3.62 4.56
CA LEU A 473 24.27 3.74 3.12
C LEU A 473 23.90 5.09 2.53
N ALA A 474 23.04 5.87 3.17
CA ALA A 474 22.62 7.19 2.72
C ALA A 474 22.17 8.06 3.89
N TYR A 475 22.15 9.38 3.68
CA TYR A 475 21.51 10.35 4.56
C TYR A 475 20.02 10.48 4.20
N LEU A 476 19.12 10.33 5.16
CA LEU A 476 17.68 10.32 4.94
C LEU A 476 17.05 11.65 5.34
N ILE A 477 16.28 12.26 4.43
CA ILE A 477 15.63 13.57 4.63
C ILE A 477 14.13 13.46 4.39
N GLY A 478 13.33 14.19 5.15
CA GLY A 478 11.90 14.34 4.97
C GLY A 478 11.09 13.73 6.09
N MET A 479 10.17 12.82 5.79
CA MET A 479 9.35 12.12 6.77
C MET A 479 9.52 10.59 6.61
N PRO A 480 9.46 9.81 7.69
CA PRO A 480 9.45 8.36 7.59
C PRO A 480 8.37 7.86 6.62
N ALA A 481 8.64 6.73 5.96
CA ALA A 481 7.68 6.07 5.10
C ALA A 481 6.49 5.50 5.89
N GLY A 482 5.60 4.75 5.25
CA GLY A 482 4.33 4.32 5.84
C GLY A 482 4.43 3.31 6.98
N GLY A 483 5.58 2.68 7.16
CA GLY A 483 5.86 1.76 8.26
C GLY A 483 5.11 0.43 8.15
N TYR A 484 4.85 -0.05 6.94
CA TYR A 484 4.16 -1.32 6.73
C TYR A 484 4.90 -2.22 5.76
N SER A 485 5.14 -3.45 6.18
CA SER A 485 5.79 -4.46 5.34
C SER A 485 5.52 -5.86 5.86
N ASN A 486 4.74 -6.63 5.13
CA ASN A 486 4.53 -8.03 5.43
C ASN A 486 5.49 -8.90 4.63
N THR A 487 6.11 -9.87 5.30
CA THR A 487 6.94 -10.88 4.65
C THR A 487 6.09 -11.98 4.06
N TRP A 488 5.12 -12.46 4.84
CA TRP A 488 4.29 -13.60 4.48
C TRP A 488 2.83 -13.33 4.86
N GLU A 489 1.93 -13.68 3.95
CA GLU A 489 0.50 -13.51 4.10
C GLU A 489 -0.21 -14.83 3.85
N TRP A 490 -1.28 -15.05 4.61
CA TRP A 490 -2.22 -16.14 4.42
C TRP A 490 -3.60 -15.57 4.14
N GLU A 491 -4.16 -15.89 3.00
CA GLU A 491 -5.51 -15.51 2.61
C GLU A 491 -6.36 -16.76 2.46
N GLU A 492 -7.55 -16.74 3.01
CA GLU A 492 -8.55 -17.80 2.85
C GLU A 492 -9.94 -17.21 2.66
N THR A 493 -10.83 -17.96 2.00
CA THR A 493 -12.25 -17.67 2.00
C THR A 493 -12.83 -18.07 3.35
N LEU A 494 -13.31 -17.07 4.12
CA LEU A 494 -14.05 -17.34 5.35
C LEU A 494 -15.37 -18.02 5.03
N LEU A 495 -15.70 -19.01 5.85
CA LEU A 495 -17.02 -19.64 5.84
C LEU A 495 -17.71 -19.35 7.17
N PHE A 496 -19.03 -19.19 7.15
CA PHE A 496 -19.78 -19.25 8.40
C PHE A 496 -19.60 -20.61 9.05
N PRO A 497 -19.13 -20.71 10.30
CA PRO A 497 -18.82 -22.00 10.91
C PRO A 497 -20.04 -22.94 11.03
N VAL A 498 -21.25 -22.40 11.14
CA VAL A 498 -22.49 -23.16 11.28
C VAL A 498 -23.06 -23.57 9.91
N SER A 499 -23.32 -22.59 9.03
CA SER A 499 -23.97 -22.84 7.74
C SER A 499 -23.02 -23.25 6.61
N GLN A 500 -21.69 -23.09 6.80
CA GLN A 500 -20.64 -23.37 5.81
C GLN A 500 -20.78 -22.54 4.51
N LYS A 501 -21.52 -21.44 4.54
CA LYS A 501 -21.63 -20.53 3.39
C LYS A 501 -20.40 -19.63 3.33
N PRO A 502 -19.88 -19.30 2.12
CA PRO A 502 -18.83 -18.30 1.96
C PRO A 502 -19.24 -16.94 2.50
N VAL A 503 -18.27 -16.18 2.99
CA VAL A 503 -18.46 -14.82 3.53
C VAL A 503 -17.63 -13.81 2.73
N VAL A 504 -16.33 -13.77 2.98
CA VAL A 504 -15.35 -12.89 2.34
C VAL A 504 -14.00 -13.60 2.27
N GLY A 505 -13.10 -13.13 1.42
CA GLY A 505 -11.68 -13.40 1.55
C GLY A 505 -11.12 -12.62 2.73
N TYR A 506 -10.32 -13.25 3.57
CA TYR A 506 -9.71 -12.64 4.74
C TYR A 506 -8.22 -12.96 4.81
N MET A 507 -7.42 -11.94 5.11
CA MET A 507 -5.97 -12.05 5.09
C MET A 507 -5.38 -11.86 6.48
N TRP A 508 -4.40 -12.69 6.83
CA TRP A 508 -3.54 -12.55 8.02
C TRP A 508 -2.10 -12.33 7.60
N SER A 509 -1.38 -11.54 8.38
CA SER A 509 0.07 -11.47 8.31
C SER A 509 0.64 -12.59 9.20
N ILE A 510 1.29 -13.56 8.58
CA ILE A 510 1.81 -14.74 9.27
C ILE A 510 3.33 -14.74 9.42
N GLY A 511 3.99 -13.61 9.17
CA GLY A 511 5.43 -13.49 9.31
C GLY A 511 5.89 -12.06 9.55
N HIS A 512 6.94 -11.90 10.35
CA HIS A 512 7.59 -10.61 10.56
C HIS A 512 8.48 -10.24 9.38
N THR A 513 8.52 -8.95 9.04
CA THR A 513 9.66 -8.34 8.37
C THR A 513 10.57 -7.73 9.44
N ILE A 514 11.82 -8.16 9.46
CA ILE A 514 12.82 -7.77 10.46
C ILE A 514 13.86 -6.90 9.76
N ARG A 515 14.12 -5.73 10.32
CA ARG A 515 15.11 -4.78 9.85
C ARG A 515 16.54 -5.32 10.04
N PRO A 516 17.54 -4.81 9.30
CA PRO A 516 18.95 -5.19 9.52
C PRO A 516 19.44 -5.03 10.96
N ASN A 517 18.90 -4.06 11.71
CA ASN A 517 19.20 -3.82 13.12
C ASN A 517 18.55 -4.85 14.08
N GLY A 518 17.69 -5.73 13.59
CA GLY A 518 17.01 -6.77 14.36
C GLY A 518 15.61 -6.42 14.85
N GLU A 519 15.13 -5.20 14.63
CA GLU A 519 13.79 -4.78 15.04
C GLU A 519 12.73 -5.21 13.99
N VAL A 520 11.50 -5.40 14.45
CA VAL A 520 10.35 -5.61 13.54
C VAL A 520 10.00 -4.30 12.85
N LEU A 521 9.80 -4.36 11.54
CA LEU A 521 9.57 -3.16 10.72
C LEU A 521 8.13 -2.63 10.83
N GLU A 522 7.15 -3.52 10.95
CA GLU A 522 5.74 -3.13 10.97
C GLU A 522 5.42 -2.17 12.12
N GLY A 523 4.87 -1.00 11.80
CA GLY A 523 4.65 0.09 12.76
C GLY A 523 5.92 0.84 13.19
N ASN A 524 7.09 0.46 12.66
CA ASN A 524 8.41 0.98 13.03
C ASN A 524 9.25 1.30 11.77
N PRO A 525 8.87 2.30 10.96
CA PRO A 525 9.61 2.70 9.78
C PRO A 525 11.01 3.19 10.13
N ALA A 526 11.92 3.18 9.15
CA ALA A 526 13.22 3.81 9.31
C ALA A 526 13.07 5.28 9.69
N ALA A 527 13.77 5.71 10.73
CA ALA A 527 13.86 7.12 11.06
C ALA A 527 14.62 7.87 9.96
N VAL A 528 14.29 9.14 9.76
CA VAL A 528 15.08 10.03 8.90
C VAL A 528 16.12 10.78 9.75
N ASP A 529 17.28 11.06 9.15
CA ASP A 529 18.33 11.83 9.82
C ASP A 529 17.94 13.31 9.97
N GLU A 530 17.24 13.84 8.97
CA GLU A 530 16.71 15.20 9.01
C GLU A 530 15.18 15.17 8.80
N TYR A 531 14.42 15.40 9.88
CA TYR A 531 12.97 15.42 9.83
C TYR A 531 12.45 16.77 9.32
N ILE A 532 11.87 16.75 8.13
CA ILE A 532 11.20 17.90 7.51
C ILE A 532 9.74 17.55 7.22
N PRO A 533 8.81 18.00 8.07
CA PRO A 533 7.39 17.72 7.85
C PRO A 533 6.84 18.47 6.64
N GLN A 534 5.96 17.84 5.89
CA GLN A 534 5.11 18.54 4.94
C GLN A 534 4.05 19.32 5.73
N THR A 535 3.97 20.64 5.47
CA THR A 535 3.04 21.54 6.16
C THR A 535 2.24 22.34 5.16
N ARG A 536 1.17 22.97 5.59
CA ARG A 536 0.41 23.93 4.77
C ARG A 536 1.32 25.03 4.22
N ASP A 537 2.26 25.52 5.01
CA ASP A 537 3.08 26.67 4.66
C ASP A 537 4.20 26.33 3.66
N ASN A 538 4.72 25.08 3.67
CA ASN A 538 5.77 24.64 2.74
C ASN A 538 5.24 23.77 1.58
N PHE A 539 3.96 23.44 1.55
CA PHE A 539 3.38 22.44 0.64
C PHE A 539 3.73 22.68 -0.83
N LEU A 540 3.62 23.92 -1.31
CA LEU A 540 3.88 24.26 -2.71
C LEU A 540 5.34 24.10 -3.13
N ASN A 541 6.28 24.23 -2.17
CA ASN A 541 7.73 24.18 -2.40
C ASN A 541 8.39 23.00 -1.68
N TYR A 542 7.61 22.04 -1.18
CA TYR A 542 8.12 20.96 -0.33
C TYR A 542 9.21 20.14 -1.04
N TYR A 543 8.97 19.68 -2.26
CA TYR A 543 9.95 18.88 -2.99
C TYR A 543 11.20 19.66 -3.41
N PRO A 544 11.13 20.85 -3.99
CA PRO A 544 12.31 21.69 -4.21
C PRO A 544 13.11 21.94 -2.94
N MET A 545 12.45 22.16 -1.81
CA MET A 545 13.10 22.37 -0.52
C MET A 545 13.87 21.11 -0.07
N LEU A 546 13.28 19.91 -0.18
CA LEU A 546 13.97 18.66 0.16
C LEU A 546 15.22 18.45 -0.72
N VAL A 547 15.12 18.73 -2.03
CA VAL A 547 16.27 18.65 -2.95
C VAL A 547 17.35 19.66 -2.58
N SER A 548 16.99 20.91 -2.26
CA SER A 548 17.95 21.90 -1.79
C SER A 548 18.69 21.44 -0.52
N ARG A 549 17.98 20.85 0.43
CA ARG A 549 18.59 20.29 1.64
C ARG A 549 19.54 19.12 1.32
N ALA A 550 19.17 18.27 0.36
CA ALA A 550 20.03 17.19 -0.11
C ALA A 550 21.33 17.75 -0.75
N LEU A 551 21.22 18.75 -1.61
CA LEU A 551 22.38 19.41 -2.22
C LEU A 551 23.28 20.09 -1.17
N GLU A 552 22.71 20.78 -0.20
CA GLU A 552 23.47 21.36 0.93
C GLU A 552 24.23 20.27 1.71
N HIS A 553 23.58 19.15 2.03
CA HIS A 553 24.22 18.02 2.73
C HIS A 553 25.38 17.44 1.91
N LEU A 554 25.23 17.36 0.59
CA LEU A 554 26.25 16.88 -0.34
C LEU A 554 27.38 17.92 -0.59
N GLY A 555 27.26 19.15 -0.08
CA GLY A 555 28.21 20.24 -0.32
C GLY A 555 28.20 20.73 -1.78
N ILE A 556 27.07 20.61 -2.47
CA ILE A 556 26.87 21.02 -3.86
C ILE A 556 26.07 22.32 -3.86
N GLU A 557 26.69 23.41 -4.40
CA GLU A 557 26.08 24.74 -4.49
C GLU A 557 25.26 24.92 -5.78
#